data_d7768a1babc7149c0372b10436422ae8
#
_entry.id   d7768a1babc7149c0372b10436422ae8
#
_cell.length_a   1.000
_cell.length_b   1.000
_cell.length_c   1.000
_cell.angle_alpha   90.00
_cell.angle_beta   90.00
_cell.angle_gamma   90.00
#
_symmetry.space_group_name_H-M   'P 1'
#
loop_
_entity.id
_entity.type
_entity.pdbx_description
1 polymer ?
#
loop_
_entity_poly.entity_id
_entity_poly.type
_entity_poly.pdbx_seq_one_letter_code
_entity_poly.pdbx_strand_id
1 'polypeptide(L)'
;MMMTEQQPFDLVRRYPGFDLRRYPSHTVAQIKVRASFDKAGNLAFRSLFGYISGQNRTNTSLAMTAPVVQAVTPEPVGRSSSAKDPGSQKVTMTAPVVQRPAGDDGFVVAFVLPASLTVDTAPVPTNPQVEIHTIPAGLAAAVSYSGGWSQSGFDKHSAQLHQAVLDAGLTLIGPPRFARFDPPFKPWFLRHNEVVQDVREPA
;
A
#
# COMPACT_ATOMS: atom_id res chain seq x y z
N MET A 1 8.28 -20.66 2.31
CA MET A 1 7.70 -19.51 3.04
C MET A 1 8.10 -18.28 2.24
N MET A 2 7.19 -17.70 1.43
CA MET A 2 7.53 -16.47 0.69
C MET A 2 7.66 -15.34 1.71
N MET A 3 8.86 -14.79 1.84
CA MET A 3 9.07 -13.58 2.64
C MET A 3 8.35 -12.44 1.90
N THR A 4 7.41 -11.80 2.57
CA THR A 4 6.78 -10.58 2.07
C THR A 4 7.85 -9.49 2.06
N GLU A 5 8.08 -8.88 0.90
CA GLU A 5 8.99 -7.74 0.79
C GLU A 5 8.51 -6.62 1.71
N GLN A 6 9.42 -5.95 2.37
CA GLN A 6 9.11 -4.78 3.20
C GLN A 6 9.47 -3.51 2.44
N GLN A 7 8.69 -2.46 2.64
CA GLN A 7 8.99 -1.14 2.10
C GLN A 7 10.37 -0.70 2.58
N PRO A 8 11.32 -0.40 1.68
CA PRO A 8 12.65 0.04 2.05
C PRO A 8 12.61 1.44 2.68
N PHE A 9 13.49 1.65 3.65
CA PHE A 9 13.77 2.97 4.21
C PHE A 9 15.22 3.03 4.72
N ASP A 10 15.77 4.23 4.82
CA ASP A 10 17.02 4.50 5.50
C ASP A 10 16.73 5.02 6.90
N LEU A 11 17.33 4.40 7.91
CA LEU A 11 17.26 4.90 9.28
C LEU A 11 18.15 6.13 9.40
N VAL A 12 17.54 7.31 9.54
CA VAL A 12 18.28 8.58 9.69
C VAL A 12 18.76 8.76 11.13
N ARG A 13 17.85 8.54 12.10
CA ARG A 13 18.15 8.71 13.53
C ARG A 13 17.15 7.95 14.40
N ARG A 14 17.63 7.46 15.55
CA ARG A 14 16.77 6.94 16.61
C ARG A 14 16.57 8.00 17.67
N TYR A 15 15.32 8.28 17.99
CA TYR A 15 14.92 9.14 19.09
C TYR A 15 14.29 8.32 20.22
N PRO A 16 14.23 8.82 21.45
CA PRO A 16 13.42 8.22 22.48
C PRO A 16 11.94 8.18 22.03
N GLY A 17 11.41 6.97 21.78
CA GLY A 17 10.02 6.77 21.41
C GLY A 17 9.71 6.70 19.92
N PHE A 18 10.63 6.98 19.00
CA PHE A 18 10.43 6.81 17.56
C PHE A 18 11.72 6.70 16.76
N ASP A 19 11.63 6.14 15.56
CA ASP A 19 12.66 6.18 14.53
C ASP A 19 12.37 7.29 13.52
N LEU A 20 13.36 8.10 13.18
CA LEU A 20 13.33 9.00 12.03
C LEU A 20 13.85 8.24 10.81
N ARG A 21 13.00 8.08 9.81
CA ARG A 21 13.27 7.29 8.62
C ARG A 21 13.14 8.15 7.36
N ARG A 22 14.01 7.87 6.38
CA ARG A 22 13.89 8.41 5.03
C ARG A 22 13.33 7.32 4.11
N TYR A 23 12.15 7.57 3.57
CA TYR A 23 11.54 6.69 2.59
C TYR A 23 11.90 7.17 1.18
N PRO A 24 12.35 6.29 0.27
CA PRO A 24 12.51 6.63 -1.13
C PRO A 24 11.13 6.85 -1.79
N SER A 25 11.13 7.46 -2.97
CA SER A 25 9.93 7.50 -3.80
C SER A 25 9.47 6.07 -4.10
N HIS A 26 8.17 5.82 -3.97
CA HIS A 26 7.61 4.49 -4.15
C HIS A 26 6.22 4.54 -4.77
N THR A 27 5.84 3.44 -5.39
CA THR A 27 4.53 3.30 -6.04
C THR A 27 3.56 2.56 -5.12
N VAL A 28 2.33 2.99 -5.09
CA VAL A 28 1.24 2.37 -4.33
C VAL A 28 0.04 2.08 -5.23
N ALA A 29 -0.67 1.00 -4.93
CA ALA A 29 -2.03 0.78 -5.39
C ALA A 29 -2.96 1.18 -4.24
N GLN A 30 -3.86 2.13 -4.45
CA GLN A 30 -4.73 2.66 -3.40
C GLN A 30 -6.20 2.66 -3.79
N ILE A 31 -7.05 2.65 -2.78
CA ILE A 31 -8.50 2.80 -2.93
C ILE A 31 -9.06 3.69 -1.82
N LYS A 32 -10.02 4.55 -2.17
CA LYS A 32 -10.77 5.34 -1.19
C LYS A 32 -12.02 4.58 -0.76
N VAL A 33 -12.20 4.39 0.54
CA VAL A 33 -13.38 3.72 1.12
C VAL A 33 -14.06 4.59 2.16
N ARG A 34 -15.39 4.59 2.18
CA ARG A 34 -16.20 5.21 3.22
C ARG A 34 -16.60 4.14 4.23
N ALA A 35 -15.94 4.13 5.38
CA ALA A 35 -16.17 3.18 6.45
C ALA A 35 -15.55 3.70 7.75
N SER A 36 -15.87 3.06 8.89
CA SER A 36 -15.11 3.29 10.12
C SER A 36 -13.67 2.83 9.99
N PHE A 37 -12.77 3.38 10.80
CA PHE A 37 -11.34 3.04 10.81
C PHE A 37 -11.09 1.52 10.84
N ASP A 38 -11.78 0.81 11.74
CA ASP A 38 -11.59 -0.63 11.95
C ASP A 38 -12.01 -1.47 10.72
N LYS A 39 -12.98 -0.99 9.95
CA LYS A 39 -13.55 -1.69 8.78
C LYS A 39 -12.86 -1.30 7.48
N ALA A 40 -12.31 -0.10 7.36
CA ALA A 40 -11.77 0.45 6.11
C ALA A 40 -10.71 -0.46 5.48
N GLY A 41 -9.76 -0.92 6.29
CA GLY A 41 -8.71 -1.82 5.81
C GLY A 41 -9.23 -3.14 5.25
N ASN A 42 -10.22 -3.75 5.90
CA ASN A 42 -10.79 -5.04 5.46
C ASN A 42 -11.64 -4.88 4.19
N LEU A 43 -12.38 -3.78 4.05
CA LEU A 43 -13.17 -3.48 2.85
C LEU A 43 -12.26 -3.23 1.64
N ALA A 44 -11.21 -2.44 1.82
CA ALA A 44 -10.26 -2.13 0.77
C ALA A 44 -9.43 -3.37 0.36
N PHE A 45 -9.12 -4.24 1.31
CA PHE A 45 -8.24 -5.39 1.10
C PHE A 45 -8.70 -6.27 -0.06
N ARG A 46 -10.00 -6.54 -0.19
CA ARG A 46 -10.51 -7.41 -1.27
C ARG A 46 -10.17 -6.85 -2.66
N SER A 47 -10.38 -5.56 -2.89
CA SER A 47 -10.10 -4.91 -4.18
C SER A 47 -8.60 -4.82 -4.47
N LEU A 48 -7.81 -4.44 -3.47
CA LEU A 48 -6.36 -4.35 -3.60
C LEU A 48 -5.71 -5.72 -3.75
N PHE A 49 -6.19 -6.72 -3.00
CA PHE A 49 -5.73 -8.10 -3.14
C PHE A 49 -6.10 -8.69 -4.50
N GLY A 50 -7.30 -8.40 -5.01
CA GLY A 50 -7.70 -8.76 -6.36
C GLY A 50 -6.72 -8.21 -7.40
N TYR A 51 -6.37 -6.92 -7.29
CA TYR A 51 -5.41 -6.28 -8.18
C TYR A 51 -4.04 -7.00 -8.20
N ILE A 52 -3.43 -7.24 -7.03
CA ILE A 52 -2.12 -7.92 -6.97
C ILE A 52 -2.19 -9.40 -7.35
N SER A 53 -3.37 -10.02 -7.22
CA SER A 53 -3.61 -11.43 -7.58
C SER A 53 -3.90 -11.63 -9.07
N GLY A 54 -3.93 -10.56 -9.88
CA GLY A 54 -4.08 -10.64 -11.32
C GLY A 54 -5.37 -10.06 -11.88
N GLN A 55 -6.22 -9.39 -11.07
CA GLN A 55 -7.32 -8.57 -11.60
C GLN A 55 -6.77 -7.24 -12.14
N ASN A 56 -5.91 -7.36 -13.14
CA ASN A 56 -5.22 -6.26 -13.79
C ASN A 56 -4.91 -6.63 -15.23
N ARG A 57 -4.45 -5.66 -16.02
CA ARG A 57 -3.93 -5.84 -17.38
C ARG A 57 -2.47 -5.40 -17.40
N THR A 58 -1.62 -6.18 -18.05
CA THR A 58 -0.23 -5.76 -18.24
C THR A 58 -0.15 -4.41 -18.95
N ASN A 59 0.61 -3.49 -18.38
CA ASN A 59 0.86 -2.19 -18.99
C ASN A 59 1.96 -2.35 -20.05
N THR A 60 1.63 -3.04 -21.16
CA THR A 60 2.46 -3.04 -22.35
C THR A 60 2.09 -1.80 -23.16
N SER A 61 2.92 -0.76 -23.13
CA SER A 61 2.87 0.24 -24.16
C SER A 61 3.17 -0.47 -25.50
N LEU A 62 2.13 -0.73 -26.27
CA LEU A 62 2.24 -1.17 -27.66
C LEU A 62 2.93 -0.04 -28.41
N ALA A 63 4.23 -0.16 -28.62
CA ALA A 63 4.84 0.45 -29.79
C ALA A 63 4.13 -0.16 -30.99
N MET A 64 3.21 0.60 -31.58
CA MET A 64 2.53 0.20 -32.82
C MET A 64 3.55 0.20 -33.95
N THR A 65 4.06 -0.96 -34.24
CA THR A 65 4.58 -1.27 -35.56
C THR A 65 3.79 -2.48 -36.07
N ALA A 66 2.90 -2.19 -37.03
CA ALA A 66 2.15 -3.18 -37.77
C ALA A 66 3.09 -4.10 -38.60
N PRO A 67 2.67 -5.32 -39.03
CA PRO A 67 1.44 -5.52 -39.80
C PRO A 67 0.53 -6.67 -39.25
N VAL A 68 -0.74 -6.50 -39.58
CA VAL A 68 -1.79 -7.49 -39.47
C VAL A 68 -1.49 -8.69 -40.36
N VAL A 69 -1.44 -9.89 -39.77
CA VAL A 69 -1.63 -11.13 -40.53
C VAL A 69 -2.81 -11.89 -39.84
N GLN A 70 -3.93 -11.90 -40.57
CA GLN A 70 -5.04 -12.81 -40.30
C GLN A 70 -4.64 -14.23 -40.68
N ALA A 71 -4.77 -15.16 -39.75
CA ALA A 71 -4.90 -16.58 -40.06
C ALA A 71 -6.12 -17.13 -39.33
N VAL A 72 -7.09 -17.54 -40.11
CA VAL A 72 -8.31 -18.25 -39.68
C VAL A 72 -7.95 -19.72 -39.55
N THR A 73 -8.28 -20.34 -38.43
CA THR A 73 -8.53 -21.78 -38.35
C THR A 73 -9.42 -22.13 -37.16
N PRO A 74 -10.27 -23.19 -37.27
CA PRO A 74 -11.54 -23.30 -36.56
C PRO A 74 -11.44 -24.00 -35.21
N GLU A 75 -12.46 -23.77 -34.38
CA GLU A 75 -12.68 -24.35 -33.05
C GLU A 75 -12.77 -25.87 -33.02
N PRO A 76 -12.51 -26.45 -31.84
CA PRO A 76 -13.49 -27.36 -31.28
C PRO A 76 -13.93 -26.97 -29.85
N VAL A 77 -15.22 -27.20 -29.65
CA VAL A 77 -16.05 -27.05 -28.46
C VAL A 77 -15.52 -27.85 -27.27
N GLY A 78 -15.51 -27.21 -26.08
CA GLY A 78 -15.73 -27.91 -24.83
C GLY A 78 -14.61 -27.84 -23.80
N ARG A 79 -14.76 -26.98 -22.85
CA ARG A 79 -14.72 -27.17 -21.39
C ARG A 79 -14.40 -25.86 -20.67
N SER A 80 -15.35 -25.45 -19.86
CA SER A 80 -15.21 -24.37 -18.86
C SER A 80 -14.00 -24.62 -17.96
N SER A 81 -12.96 -23.84 -18.16
CA SER A 81 -11.93 -23.57 -17.17
C SER A 81 -11.78 -22.05 -17.17
N SER A 82 -11.81 -21.43 -16.00
CA SER A 82 -11.65 -19.98 -15.83
C SER A 82 -10.40 -19.51 -16.55
N ALA A 83 -10.58 -18.99 -17.75
CA ALA A 83 -9.51 -18.46 -18.57
C ALA A 83 -8.91 -17.25 -17.84
N LYS A 84 -7.71 -17.42 -17.33
CA LYS A 84 -6.85 -16.33 -16.88
C LYS A 84 -6.61 -15.45 -18.10
N ASP A 85 -7.08 -14.21 -18.05
CA ASP A 85 -6.87 -13.22 -19.10
C ASP A 85 -5.36 -13.20 -19.46
N PRO A 86 -4.96 -13.44 -20.72
CA PRO A 86 -3.55 -13.56 -21.11
C PRO A 86 -2.71 -12.29 -20.85
N GLY A 87 -3.35 -11.16 -20.52
CA GLY A 87 -2.70 -9.92 -20.09
C GLY A 87 -2.66 -9.69 -18.57
N SER A 88 -3.11 -10.65 -17.75
CA SER A 88 -3.13 -10.51 -16.29
C SER A 88 -1.76 -10.83 -15.67
N GLN A 89 -1.30 -9.99 -14.77
CA GLN A 89 -0.02 -10.15 -14.08
C GLN A 89 -0.23 -10.24 -12.55
N LYS A 90 0.35 -11.28 -11.92
CA LYS A 90 0.40 -11.35 -10.46
C LYS A 90 1.51 -10.46 -9.94
N VAL A 91 1.17 -9.55 -9.02
CA VAL A 91 2.12 -8.66 -8.34
C VAL A 91 2.42 -9.21 -6.95
N THR A 92 3.69 -9.23 -6.58
CA THR A 92 4.10 -9.64 -5.22
C THR A 92 3.62 -8.60 -4.21
N MET A 93 3.04 -9.08 -3.09
CA MET A 93 2.60 -8.19 -2.02
C MET A 93 3.81 -7.66 -1.24
N THR A 94 3.87 -6.35 -1.07
CA THR A 94 4.86 -5.68 -0.23
C THR A 94 4.17 -5.14 1.03
N ALA A 95 4.77 -5.35 2.18
CA ALA A 95 4.28 -4.77 3.43
C ALA A 95 4.87 -3.36 3.61
N PRO A 96 4.16 -2.42 4.23
CA PRO A 96 2.87 -2.57 4.91
C PRO A 96 1.64 -2.27 4.04
N VAL A 97 0.46 -2.59 4.57
CA VAL A 97 -0.81 -1.99 4.14
C VAL A 97 -0.98 -0.67 4.86
N VAL A 98 -1.10 0.42 4.14
CA VAL A 98 -1.15 1.78 4.69
C VAL A 98 -2.58 2.30 4.66
N GLN A 99 -3.06 2.86 5.77
CA GLN A 99 -4.37 3.52 5.90
C GLN A 99 -4.17 4.95 6.41
N ARG A 100 -4.80 5.92 5.73
CA ARG A 100 -4.78 7.34 6.11
C ARG A 100 -6.16 7.97 5.94
N PRO A 101 -6.50 9.03 6.69
CA PRO A 101 -7.73 9.80 6.48
C PRO A 101 -7.79 10.36 5.05
N ALA A 102 -9.01 10.45 4.50
CA ALA A 102 -9.27 10.96 3.16
C ALA A 102 -10.25 12.13 3.12
N GLY A 103 -10.51 12.78 4.27
CA GLY A 103 -11.61 13.74 4.44
C GLY A 103 -12.99 13.05 4.42
N ASP A 104 -14.07 13.78 4.68
CA ASP A 104 -15.47 13.35 4.57
C ASP A 104 -15.73 11.88 4.99
N ASP A 105 -15.41 11.50 6.21
CA ASP A 105 -15.63 10.18 6.81
C ASP A 105 -15.06 8.99 6.02
N GLY A 106 -14.02 9.22 5.22
CA GLY A 106 -13.37 8.19 4.42
C GLY A 106 -11.91 7.95 4.76
N PHE A 107 -11.40 6.81 4.26
CA PHE A 107 -10.00 6.44 4.36
C PHE A 107 -9.44 6.08 2.98
N VAL A 108 -8.20 6.45 2.72
CA VAL A 108 -7.40 5.86 1.66
C VAL A 108 -6.64 4.68 2.25
N VAL A 109 -6.82 3.52 1.66
CA VAL A 109 -6.05 2.32 1.98
C VAL A 109 -5.17 1.99 0.79
N ALA A 110 -3.89 1.74 1.02
CA ALA A 110 -2.91 1.52 -0.02
C ALA A 110 -2.05 0.29 0.26
N PHE A 111 -1.71 -0.43 -0.81
CA PHE A 111 -0.65 -1.43 -0.82
C PHE A 111 0.59 -0.80 -1.44
N VAL A 112 1.73 -0.90 -0.76
CA VAL A 112 3.02 -0.55 -1.35
C VAL A 112 3.34 -1.61 -2.40
N LEU A 113 3.70 -1.17 -3.61
CA LEU A 113 4.11 -2.08 -4.68
C LEU A 113 5.62 -2.36 -4.60
N PRO A 114 6.09 -3.47 -5.18
CA PRO A 114 7.52 -3.75 -5.28
C PRO A 114 8.30 -2.57 -5.87
N ALA A 115 9.52 -2.35 -5.37
CA ALA A 115 10.35 -1.20 -5.79
C ALA A 115 10.66 -1.17 -7.30
N SER A 116 10.55 -2.31 -7.98
CA SER A 116 10.71 -2.43 -9.43
C SER A 116 9.54 -1.87 -10.26
N LEU A 117 8.39 -1.57 -9.60
CA LEU A 117 7.20 -1.06 -10.29
C LEU A 117 7.07 0.45 -10.11
N THR A 118 6.91 1.13 -11.23
CA THR A 118 6.56 2.56 -11.31
C THR A 118 5.10 2.71 -11.75
N VAL A 119 4.56 3.93 -11.74
CA VAL A 119 3.21 4.19 -12.28
C VAL A 119 3.11 3.76 -13.74
N ASP A 120 4.19 3.93 -14.53
CA ASP A 120 4.20 3.59 -15.95
C ASP A 120 4.33 2.08 -16.21
N THR A 121 4.93 1.32 -15.28
CA THR A 121 5.20 -0.12 -15.47
C THR A 121 4.27 -1.00 -14.64
N ALA A 122 3.56 -0.45 -13.66
CA ALA A 122 2.59 -1.20 -12.87
C ALA A 122 1.42 -1.66 -13.75
N PRO A 123 0.92 -2.90 -13.56
CA PRO A 123 -0.25 -3.37 -14.29
C PRO A 123 -1.45 -2.45 -14.09
N VAL A 124 -2.24 -2.22 -15.14
CA VAL A 124 -3.44 -1.38 -15.08
C VAL A 124 -4.54 -2.12 -14.32
N PRO A 125 -5.11 -1.54 -13.24
CA PRO A 125 -6.22 -2.17 -12.52
C PRO A 125 -7.45 -2.38 -13.42
N THR A 126 -8.13 -3.52 -13.29
CA THR A 126 -9.44 -3.72 -13.94
C THR A 126 -10.58 -3.13 -13.11
N ASN A 127 -10.38 -2.97 -11.80
CA ASN A 127 -11.30 -2.25 -10.93
C ASN A 127 -11.01 -0.74 -10.99
N PRO A 128 -11.95 0.09 -11.50
CA PRO A 128 -11.74 1.54 -11.66
C PRO A 128 -11.59 2.31 -10.33
N GLN A 129 -11.92 1.69 -9.21
CA GLN A 129 -11.73 2.28 -7.89
C GLN A 129 -10.29 2.13 -7.38
N VAL A 130 -9.49 1.25 -7.98
CA VAL A 130 -8.07 1.09 -7.63
C VAL A 130 -7.24 2.02 -8.49
N GLU A 131 -6.48 2.88 -7.85
CA GLU A 131 -5.63 3.88 -8.49
C GLU A 131 -4.16 3.59 -8.18
N ILE A 132 -3.29 3.83 -9.15
CA ILE A 132 -1.84 3.71 -8.98
C ILE A 132 -1.25 5.10 -8.83
N HIS A 133 -0.50 5.31 -7.75
CA HIS A 133 0.12 6.60 -7.44
C HIS A 133 1.59 6.46 -7.07
N THR A 134 2.36 7.50 -7.37
CA THR A 134 3.71 7.67 -6.82
C THR A 134 3.63 8.50 -5.54
N ILE A 135 4.21 7.99 -4.47
CA ILE A 135 4.44 8.74 -3.23
C ILE A 135 5.88 9.26 -3.29
N PRO A 136 6.09 10.57 -3.22
CA PRO A 136 7.44 11.14 -3.27
C PRO A 136 8.29 10.71 -2.08
N ALA A 137 9.60 10.78 -2.26
CA ALA A 137 10.54 10.55 -1.16
C ALA A 137 10.34 11.56 -0.04
N GLY A 138 10.49 11.13 1.21
CA GLY A 138 10.29 12.01 2.35
C GLY A 138 10.84 11.47 3.66
N LEU A 139 10.89 12.34 4.67
CA LEU A 139 11.19 11.98 6.05
C LEU A 139 9.90 11.66 6.80
N ALA A 140 9.94 10.62 7.61
CA ALA A 140 8.84 10.30 8.51
C ALA A 140 9.35 9.76 9.84
N ALA A 141 8.64 10.10 10.90
CA ALA A 141 8.77 9.50 12.21
C ALA A 141 7.90 8.24 12.27
N ALA A 142 8.42 7.14 12.80
CA ALA A 142 7.72 5.88 12.90
C ALA A 142 7.83 5.30 14.31
N VAL A 143 6.72 4.84 14.87
CA VAL A 143 6.66 4.10 16.12
C VAL A 143 5.97 2.76 15.90
N SER A 144 6.62 1.69 16.34
CA SER A 144 6.11 0.32 16.25
C SER A 144 5.39 -0.07 17.52
N TYR A 145 4.30 -0.83 17.39
CA TYR A 145 3.59 -1.41 18.52
C TYR A 145 2.90 -2.74 18.15
N SER A 146 2.63 -3.56 19.16
CA SER A 146 1.82 -4.78 19.00
C SER A 146 0.39 -4.53 19.43
N GLY A 147 -0.56 -5.20 18.80
CA GLY A 147 -1.96 -5.10 19.20
C GLY A 147 -2.97 -5.25 18.07
N GLY A 148 -4.23 -5.02 18.41
CA GLY A 148 -5.34 -5.04 17.46
C GLY A 148 -5.32 -3.83 16.51
N TRP A 149 -6.17 -3.89 15.49
CA TRP A 149 -6.32 -2.83 14.49
C TRP A 149 -7.46 -1.87 14.86
N SER A 150 -7.46 -1.38 16.10
CA SER A 150 -8.49 -0.47 16.60
C SER A 150 -8.11 0.99 16.42
N GLN A 151 -9.10 1.84 16.19
CA GLN A 151 -8.92 3.29 16.14
C GLN A 151 -8.32 3.81 17.44
N SER A 152 -8.83 3.37 18.60
CA SER A 152 -8.34 3.82 19.91
C SER A 152 -6.86 3.50 20.14
N GLY A 153 -6.38 2.32 19.67
CA GLY A 153 -4.97 1.95 19.71
C GLY A 153 -4.12 2.87 18.81
N PHE A 154 -4.59 3.11 17.61
CA PHE A 154 -3.93 4.03 16.67
C PHE A 154 -3.87 5.46 17.23
N ASP A 155 -4.98 6.00 17.73
CA ASP A 155 -5.05 7.37 18.27
C ASP A 155 -4.11 7.56 19.46
N LYS A 156 -4.05 6.57 20.36
CA LYS A 156 -3.12 6.58 21.50
C LYS A 156 -1.66 6.68 21.04
N HIS A 157 -1.24 5.82 20.12
CA HIS A 157 0.15 5.81 19.66
C HIS A 157 0.47 7.01 18.75
N SER A 158 -0.53 7.53 18.02
CA SER A 158 -0.39 8.78 17.27
C SER A 158 -0.15 9.98 18.18
N ALA A 159 -0.90 10.11 19.26
CA ALA A 159 -0.72 11.21 20.21
C ALA A 159 0.67 11.14 20.88
N GLN A 160 1.13 9.95 21.24
CA GLN A 160 2.47 9.75 21.80
C GLN A 160 3.57 10.12 20.79
N LEU A 161 3.42 9.68 19.55
CA LEU A 161 4.36 9.99 18.47
C LEU A 161 4.41 11.50 18.20
N HIS A 162 3.26 12.15 18.08
CA HIS A 162 3.16 13.60 17.84
C HIS A 162 3.91 14.39 18.92
N GLN A 163 3.68 14.06 20.21
CA GLN A 163 4.40 14.74 21.28
C GLN A 163 5.91 14.53 21.18
N ALA A 164 6.36 13.29 20.99
CA ALA A 164 7.80 12.99 20.87
C ALA A 164 8.45 13.69 19.65
N VAL A 165 7.74 13.82 18.53
CA VAL A 165 8.21 14.54 17.33
C VAL A 165 8.38 16.03 17.62
N LEU A 166 7.39 16.64 18.30
CA LEU A 166 7.47 18.06 18.69
C LEU A 166 8.58 18.33 19.70
N ASP A 167 8.72 17.44 20.69
CA ASP A 167 9.81 17.55 21.70
C ASP A 167 11.20 17.40 21.05
N ALA A 168 11.30 16.68 19.93
CA ALA A 168 12.51 16.57 19.13
C ALA A 168 12.77 17.78 18.20
N GLY A 169 11.90 18.79 18.21
CA GLY A 169 12.00 19.99 17.38
C GLY A 169 11.63 19.77 15.90
N LEU A 170 11.00 18.66 15.56
CA LEU A 170 10.55 18.37 14.20
C LEU A 170 9.15 18.92 13.95
N THR A 171 8.83 19.23 12.70
CA THR A 171 7.50 19.72 12.28
C THR A 171 6.69 18.60 11.67
N LEU A 172 5.45 18.42 12.14
CA LEU A 172 4.49 17.46 11.59
C LEU A 172 3.98 17.91 10.21
N ILE A 173 3.83 16.99 9.26
CA ILE A 173 3.28 17.24 7.92
C ILE A 173 2.08 16.31 7.69
N GLY A 174 0.89 16.89 7.45
CA GLY A 174 -0.31 16.13 7.17
C GLY A 174 -0.75 15.21 8.32
N PRO A 175 -1.73 14.34 8.07
CA PRO A 175 -2.21 13.38 9.07
C PRO A 175 -1.29 12.17 9.18
N PRO A 176 -1.26 11.52 10.37
CA PRO A 176 -0.56 10.24 10.55
C PRO A 176 -1.23 9.14 9.74
N ARG A 177 -0.44 8.14 9.39
CA ARG A 177 -0.91 6.93 8.71
C ARG A 177 -0.68 5.69 9.55
N PHE A 178 -1.61 4.74 9.45
CA PHE A 178 -1.54 3.44 10.08
C PHE A 178 -0.93 2.43 9.12
N ALA A 179 0.13 1.76 9.52
CA ALA A 179 0.81 0.73 8.75
C ALA A 179 0.63 -0.65 9.41
N ARG A 180 0.10 -1.61 8.65
CA ARG A 180 -0.17 -2.98 9.08
C ARG A 180 0.77 -3.94 8.36
N PHE A 181 1.53 -4.73 9.10
CA PHE A 181 2.53 -5.63 8.55
C PHE A 181 2.08 -7.09 8.51
N ASP A 182 1.08 -7.45 9.29
CA ASP A 182 0.65 -8.82 9.46
C ASP A 182 -0.73 -9.13 8.87
N PRO A 183 -0.97 -10.39 8.49
CA PRO A 183 -2.27 -10.84 8.00
C PRO A 183 -3.29 -10.96 9.14
N PRO A 184 -4.60 -10.93 8.83
CA PRO A 184 -5.67 -10.93 9.84
C PRO A 184 -5.75 -12.18 10.70
N PHE A 185 -5.21 -13.32 10.24
CA PHE A 185 -5.20 -14.58 10.99
C PHE A 185 -4.08 -14.68 12.05
N LYS A 186 -3.10 -13.75 12.04
CA LYS A 186 -2.08 -13.69 13.10
C LYS A 186 -2.72 -13.23 14.40
N PRO A 187 -2.43 -13.87 15.54
CA PRO A 187 -2.93 -13.44 16.85
C PRO A 187 -2.67 -11.95 17.09
N TRP A 188 -3.69 -11.23 17.56
CA TRP A 188 -3.62 -9.77 17.67
C TRP A 188 -2.43 -9.26 18.50
N PHE A 189 -2.05 -9.95 19.56
CA PHE A 189 -0.94 -9.57 20.45
C PHE A 189 0.45 -9.80 19.83
N LEU A 190 0.54 -10.54 18.72
CA LEU A 190 1.79 -10.76 17.96
C LEU A 190 1.86 -9.90 16.69
N ARG A 191 0.82 -9.12 16.39
CA ARG A 191 0.82 -8.28 15.18
C ARG A 191 1.76 -7.11 15.33
N HIS A 192 2.51 -6.84 14.27
CA HIS A 192 3.33 -5.65 14.12
C HIS A 192 2.53 -4.56 13.42
N ASN A 193 2.40 -3.43 14.08
CA ASN A 193 1.75 -2.24 13.56
C ASN A 193 2.69 -1.05 13.73
N GLU A 194 2.54 -0.05 12.88
CA GLU A 194 3.25 1.22 13.05
C GLU A 194 2.29 2.40 12.87
N VAL A 195 2.54 3.45 13.63
CA VAL A 195 2.10 4.80 13.30
C VAL A 195 3.27 5.48 12.61
N VAL A 196 3.00 6.05 11.43
CA VAL A 196 3.98 6.77 10.64
C VAL A 196 3.47 8.18 10.37
N GLN A 197 4.28 9.17 10.71
CA GLN A 197 3.97 10.60 10.58
C GLN A 197 5.03 11.27 9.71
N ASP A 198 4.62 11.86 8.60
CA ASP A 198 5.53 12.65 7.78
C ASP A 198 5.99 13.89 8.56
N VAL A 199 7.28 14.18 8.47
CA VAL A 199 7.91 15.25 9.23
C VAL A 199 8.87 16.06 8.38
N ARG A 200 9.19 17.27 8.88
CA ARG A 200 10.26 18.13 8.34
C ARG A 200 11.20 18.51 9.45
N GLU A 201 12.49 18.52 9.15
CA GLU A 201 13.49 19.13 10.01
C GLU A 201 13.28 20.64 10.07
N PRO A 202 13.59 21.30 11.20
CA PRO A 202 13.55 22.74 11.29
C PRO A 202 14.51 23.36 10.25
N ALA A 203 14.11 24.52 9.71
CA ALA A 203 14.94 25.28 8.76
C ALA A 203 16.15 25.88 9.44
#